data_17fbbeef0cc039a655c1287586733111
#
_entry.id   17fbbeef0cc039a655c1287586733111
#
_cell.length_a   1.000
_cell.length_b   1.000
_cell.length_c   1.000
_cell.angle_alpha   90.00
_cell.angle_beta   90.00
_cell.angle_gamma   90.00
#
_symmetry.space_group_name_H-M   'P 1'
#
loop_
_entity.id
_entity.type
_entity.pdbx_description
1 polymer ?
#
loop_
_entity_poly.entity_id
_entity_poly.type
_entity_poly.pdbx_seq_one_letter_code
_entity_poly.pdbx_strand_id
1 'polypeptide(L)'
;GDVLEQLDRIVVGGHLRDNLRKVGNVACRSLWTPDLDNATQEFVAALENKLNFKCAVYSTHSHTPEAPHLRIVAPFTRDVSADEYVAVSRYLASELGIDMFDECSFIPTELMYWPTCPSNGDYICRFFDGEPLNPDKIIAAHPNWQDCSLLPTTSRESKVNKPSQKPQEDPLSKSGVIGSFCRTYSITAAIDKFLSDIYEPSVIEGRYDYIKGSSSAGVVIYDDKFAY
;
A
#
# COMPACT_ATOMS: atom_id res chain seq x y z
N GLY A 1 17.24 26.88 2.14
CA GLY A 1 18.03 25.70 1.86
C GLY A 1 17.89 25.31 0.40
N ASP A 2 18.98 24.88 -0.22
CA ASP A 2 19.05 24.57 -1.65
C ASP A 2 18.17 23.34 -1.94
N VAL A 3 17.43 23.36 -3.05
CA VAL A 3 16.54 22.25 -3.46
C VAL A 3 17.33 20.93 -3.57
N LEU A 4 18.61 20.98 -3.88
CA LEU A 4 19.51 19.83 -3.96
C LEU A 4 19.80 19.22 -2.58
N GLU A 5 19.90 20.02 -1.50
CA GLU A 5 20.03 19.50 -0.14
C GLU A 5 18.78 18.77 0.38
N GLN A 6 17.61 19.06 -0.18
CA GLN A 6 16.37 18.36 0.18
C GLN A 6 16.25 16.99 -0.51
N LEU A 7 16.81 16.83 -1.70
CA LEU A 7 16.74 15.55 -2.45
C LEU A 7 17.52 14.42 -1.78
N ASP A 8 18.61 14.73 -1.06
CA ASP A 8 19.39 13.74 -0.31
C ASP A 8 18.70 13.25 0.99
N ARG A 9 17.51 13.80 1.30
CA ARG A 9 16.75 13.50 2.52
C ARG A 9 15.45 12.75 2.28
N ILE A 10 15.32 12.15 1.10
CA ILE A 10 14.11 11.40 0.71
C ILE A 10 14.46 9.92 0.62
N VAL A 11 13.62 9.09 1.20
CA VAL A 11 13.76 7.63 1.14
C VAL A 11 12.44 6.97 0.81
N VAL A 12 12.50 5.83 0.14
CA VAL A 12 11.41 4.88 0.00
C VAL A 12 11.78 3.66 0.84
N GLY A 13 10.84 3.14 1.62
CA GLY A 13 11.09 2.00 2.50
C GLY A 13 11.23 0.66 1.75
N GLY A 14 12.01 0.62 0.66
CA GLY A 14 12.19 -0.51 -0.21
C GLY A 14 13.13 -0.21 -1.37
N HIS A 15 13.01 -1.01 -2.46
CA HIS A 15 13.83 -0.88 -3.65
C HIS A 15 12.98 -0.52 -4.87
N LEU A 16 13.45 0.47 -5.65
CA LEU A 16 12.84 0.88 -6.91
C LEU A 16 13.71 0.40 -8.08
N ARG A 17 13.10 -0.18 -9.12
CA ARG A 17 13.80 -0.50 -10.36
C ARG A 17 14.30 0.78 -11.01
N ASP A 18 15.51 0.74 -11.54
CA ASP A 18 16.18 1.85 -12.23
C ASP A 18 16.30 3.15 -11.39
N ASN A 19 16.15 3.05 -10.07
CA ASN A 19 16.09 4.20 -9.16
C ASN A 19 15.04 5.24 -9.57
N LEU A 20 13.99 4.81 -10.27
CA LEU A 20 12.93 5.69 -10.77
C LEU A 20 11.64 5.49 -9.97
N ARG A 21 11.21 6.54 -9.29
CA ARG A 21 9.93 6.57 -8.57
C ARG A 21 8.77 6.68 -9.56
N LYS A 22 8.22 5.55 -9.94
CA LYS A 22 7.05 5.44 -10.83
C LYS A 22 6.18 4.25 -10.37
N VAL A 23 4.88 4.36 -10.56
CA VAL A 23 3.96 3.23 -10.38
C VAL A 23 4.47 2.05 -11.23
N GLY A 24 4.51 0.86 -10.66
CA GLY A 24 5.06 -0.32 -11.30
C GLY A 24 6.57 -0.53 -11.17
N ASN A 25 7.34 0.48 -10.74
CA ASN A 25 8.80 0.35 -10.54
C ASN A 25 9.20 -0.12 -9.15
N VAL A 26 8.26 -0.37 -8.25
CA VAL A 26 8.58 -0.93 -6.93
C VAL A 26 9.02 -2.38 -7.12
N ALA A 27 10.30 -2.65 -6.86
CA ALA A 27 10.83 -4.01 -6.87
C ALA A 27 10.41 -4.75 -5.59
N CYS A 28 10.53 -4.08 -4.45
CA CYS A 28 10.05 -4.58 -3.16
C CYS A 28 9.92 -3.45 -2.13
N ARG A 29 9.23 -3.74 -1.04
CA ARG A 29 9.21 -2.94 0.18
C ARG A 29 9.75 -3.77 1.33
N SER A 30 10.73 -3.22 2.06
CA SER A 30 11.40 -3.87 3.21
C SER A 30 10.90 -3.29 4.54
N LEU A 31 10.28 -2.12 4.48
CA LEU A 31 9.79 -1.37 5.64
C LEU A 31 8.33 -0.98 5.48
N TRP A 32 7.58 -1.03 6.56
CA TRP A 32 6.31 -0.35 6.70
C TRP A 32 6.55 1.06 7.23
N THR A 33 6.11 2.07 6.48
CA THR A 33 6.47 3.47 6.75
C THR A 33 5.25 4.40 6.68
N PRO A 34 4.21 4.18 7.51
CA PRO A 34 3.01 4.99 7.44
C PRO A 34 3.16 6.32 8.17
N ASP A 35 2.46 7.34 7.68
CA ASP A 35 2.26 8.62 8.31
C ASP A 35 0.96 8.66 9.12
N LEU A 36 1.04 9.22 10.31
CA LEU A 36 -0.05 9.43 11.25
C LEU A 36 -0.40 10.93 11.26
N ASP A 37 -0.99 11.41 10.14
CA ASP A 37 -1.29 12.82 9.97
C ASP A 37 -2.66 13.24 10.51
N ASN A 38 -3.46 12.25 10.94
CA ASN A 38 -4.78 12.47 11.53
C ASN A 38 -4.86 11.93 12.97
N ALA A 39 -3.71 11.74 13.63
CA ALA A 39 -3.65 11.23 14.97
C ALA A 39 -4.19 12.24 15.99
N THR A 40 -4.92 11.74 17.00
CA THR A 40 -5.29 12.54 18.17
C THR A 40 -4.28 12.35 19.31
N GLN A 41 -4.28 13.25 20.29
CA GLN A 41 -3.41 13.11 21.48
C GLN A 41 -3.69 11.82 22.23
N GLU A 42 -4.96 11.44 22.36
CA GLU A 42 -5.39 10.19 23.02
C GLU A 42 -4.87 8.96 22.26
N PHE A 43 -4.91 9.03 20.92
CA PHE A 43 -4.37 7.95 20.10
C PHE A 43 -2.86 7.82 20.29
N VAL A 44 -2.13 8.93 20.29
CA VAL A 44 -0.67 8.95 20.51
C VAL A 44 -0.31 8.40 21.89
N ALA A 45 -1.07 8.77 22.92
CA ALA A 45 -0.88 8.24 24.28
C ALA A 45 -1.15 6.72 24.36
N ALA A 46 -2.11 6.23 23.57
CA ALA A 46 -2.44 4.80 23.50
C ALA A 46 -1.51 3.99 22.59
N LEU A 47 -0.78 4.65 21.70
CA LEU A 47 0.03 4.02 20.67
C LEU A 47 1.10 3.09 21.25
N GLU A 48 1.72 3.49 22.35
CA GLU A 48 2.74 2.68 23.04
C GLU A 48 2.23 1.30 23.47
N ASN A 49 0.96 1.21 23.84
CA ASN A 49 0.35 -0.06 24.25
C ASN A 49 -0.10 -0.91 23.04
N LYS A 50 -0.15 -0.32 21.86
CA LYS A 50 -0.56 -0.99 20.61
C LYS A 50 0.63 -1.49 19.79
N LEU A 51 1.80 -0.86 19.94
CA LEU A 51 3.00 -1.23 19.18
C LEU A 51 3.74 -2.36 19.90
N ASN A 52 3.43 -3.59 19.53
CA ASN A 52 4.03 -4.81 20.06
C ASN A 52 5.04 -5.44 19.10
N PHE A 53 5.56 -4.66 18.15
CA PHE A 53 6.53 -5.06 17.15
C PHE A 53 7.69 -4.07 17.10
N LYS A 54 8.80 -4.50 16.48
CA LYS A 54 9.99 -3.66 16.33
C LYS A 54 9.71 -2.48 15.42
N CYS A 55 9.86 -1.25 15.93
CA CYS A 55 9.70 -0.05 15.14
C CYS A 55 10.38 1.18 15.77
N ALA A 56 10.55 2.21 14.95
CA ALA A 56 10.81 3.58 15.40
C ALA A 56 9.57 4.42 15.12
N VAL A 57 9.24 5.33 16.03
CA VAL A 57 8.20 6.35 15.84
C VAL A 57 8.84 7.70 16.03
N TYR A 58 8.66 8.60 15.08
CA TYR A 58 9.18 9.96 15.18
C TYR A 58 8.19 11.00 14.67
N SER A 59 8.32 12.24 15.18
CA SER A 59 7.54 13.36 14.71
C SER A 59 8.03 13.88 13.37
N THR A 60 7.10 14.22 12.47
CA THR A 60 7.40 14.90 11.21
C THR A 60 7.48 16.41 11.40
N HIS A 61 7.88 17.15 10.36
CA HIS A 61 8.13 18.58 10.45
C HIS A 61 6.94 19.42 10.93
N SER A 62 5.73 18.99 10.60
CA SER A 62 4.48 19.69 10.93
C SER A 62 3.90 19.35 12.30
N HIS A 63 4.59 18.50 13.06
CA HIS A 63 4.11 18.04 14.36
C HIS A 63 3.98 19.18 15.36
N THR A 64 2.85 19.17 16.06
CA THR A 64 2.65 19.93 17.32
C THR A 64 1.95 19.03 18.33
N PRO A 65 2.04 19.33 19.65
CA PRO A 65 1.31 18.55 20.66
C PRO A 65 -0.20 18.53 20.44
N GLU A 66 -0.79 19.60 19.91
CA GLU A 66 -2.23 19.74 19.64
C GLU A 66 -2.66 19.04 18.35
N ALA A 67 -1.77 18.97 17.38
CA ALA A 67 -1.97 18.29 16.09
C ALA A 67 -0.79 17.34 15.85
N PRO A 68 -0.83 16.12 16.39
CA PRO A 68 0.28 15.19 16.25
C PRO A 68 0.45 14.71 14.80
N HIS A 69 1.67 14.87 14.27
CA HIS A 69 2.11 14.31 13.01
C HIS A 69 3.31 13.40 13.26
N LEU A 70 3.09 12.10 13.13
CA LEU A 70 4.09 11.08 13.45
C LEU A 70 4.31 10.15 12.26
N ARG A 71 5.46 9.49 12.24
CA ARG A 71 5.76 8.41 11.30
C ARG A 71 6.21 7.18 12.05
N ILE A 72 5.70 6.03 11.64
CA ILE A 72 6.20 4.72 12.08
C ILE A 72 7.16 4.21 11.01
N VAL A 73 8.27 3.61 11.43
CA VAL A 73 9.18 2.87 10.56
C VAL A 73 9.40 1.51 11.19
N ALA A 74 8.86 0.47 10.58
CA ALA A 74 8.92 -0.90 11.07
C ALA A 74 9.49 -1.84 10.00
N PRO A 75 10.49 -2.68 10.32
CA PRO A 75 11.04 -3.64 9.38
C PRO A 75 10.07 -4.82 9.19
N PHE A 76 9.98 -5.31 7.96
CA PHE A 76 9.39 -6.60 7.67
C PHE A 76 10.40 -7.73 7.88
N THR A 77 9.92 -8.94 8.14
CA THR A 77 10.76 -10.15 8.23
C THR A 77 11.31 -10.60 6.88
N ARG A 78 10.68 -10.19 5.79
CA ARG A 78 11.11 -10.35 4.39
C ARG A 78 10.63 -9.19 3.56
N ASP A 79 11.23 -9.02 2.40
CA ASP A 79 10.72 -8.10 1.40
C ASP A 79 9.32 -8.52 0.93
N VAL A 80 8.47 -7.53 0.66
CA VAL A 80 7.12 -7.72 0.13
C VAL A 80 6.99 -7.05 -1.24
N SER A 81 6.15 -7.61 -2.10
CA SER A 81 5.80 -7.00 -3.38
C SER A 81 4.98 -5.72 -3.17
N ALA A 82 4.79 -4.95 -4.24
CA ALA A 82 3.95 -3.74 -4.19
C ALA A 82 2.50 -4.07 -3.76
N ASP A 83 1.93 -5.16 -4.26
CA ASP A 83 0.56 -5.56 -3.95
C ASP A 83 0.43 -6.08 -2.52
N GLU A 84 1.38 -6.92 -2.07
CA GLU A 84 1.46 -7.33 -0.67
C GLU A 84 1.57 -6.13 0.26
N TYR A 85 2.40 -5.11 -0.10
CA TYR A 85 2.54 -3.91 0.70
C TYR A 85 1.22 -3.17 0.89
N VAL A 86 0.43 -2.99 -0.17
CA VAL A 86 -0.88 -2.34 -0.09
C VAL A 86 -1.78 -3.08 0.89
N ALA A 87 -1.90 -4.39 0.76
CA ALA A 87 -2.77 -5.20 1.61
C ALA A 87 -2.28 -5.23 3.06
N VAL A 88 -1.02 -5.59 3.28
CA VAL A 88 -0.40 -5.69 4.61
C VAL A 88 -0.46 -4.35 5.34
N SER A 89 -0.15 -3.25 4.63
CA SER A 89 -0.18 -1.90 5.19
C SER A 89 -1.57 -1.50 5.68
N ARG A 90 -2.61 -1.80 4.89
CA ARG A 90 -4.00 -1.50 5.25
C ARG A 90 -4.51 -2.36 6.40
N TYR A 91 -4.18 -3.64 6.45
CA TYR A 91 -4.55 -4.50 7.58
C TYR A 91 -3.88 -4.06 8.88
N LEU A 92 -2.58 -3.77 8.85
CA LEU A 92 -1.86 -3.23 10.02
C LEU A 92 -2.47 -1.91 10.51
N ALA A 93 -2.75 -0.99 9.58
CA ALA A 93 -3.39 0.28 9.92
C ALA A 93 -4.80 0.06 10.49
N SER A 94 -5.55 -0.92 9.99
CA SER A 94 -6.89 -1.26 10.50
C SER A 94 -6.85 -1.75 11.95
N GLU A 95 -5.86 -2.56 12.30
CA GLU A 95 -5.68 -3.03 13.68
C GLU A 95 -5.33 -1.89 14.66
N LEU A 96 -4.61 -0.88 14.17
CA LEU A 96 -4.22 0.26 14.98
C LEU A 96 -5.27 1.37 15.03
N GLY A 97 -6.11 1.47 13.99
CA GLY A 97 -7.11 2.53 13.79
C GLY A 97 -6.83 3.31 12.51
N ILE A 98 -7.31 2.79 11.38
CA ILE A 98 -6.94 3.23 10.02
C ILE A 98 -7.18 4.71 9.74
N ASP A 99 -8.17 5.32 10.40
CA ASP A 99 -8.50 6.74 10.21
C ASP A 99 -7.43 7.72 10.73
N MET A 100 -6.48 7.22 11.53
CA MET A 100 -5.37 8.03 12.02
C MET A 100 -4.24 8.19 10.98
N PHE A 101 -4.25 7.35 9.95
CA PHE A 101 -3.19 7.30 8.93
C PHE A 101 -3.52 8.14 7.71
N ASP A 102 -2.48 8.70 7.07
CA ASP A 102 -2.59 9.28 5.74
C ASP A 102 -2.75 8.18 4.68
N GLU A 103 -3.70 8.34 3.76
CA GLU A 103 -3.99 7.39 2.68
C GLU A 103 -2.80 7.17 1.75
N CYS A 104 -1.96 8.19 1.55
CA CYS A 104 -0.75 8.09 0.74
C CYS A 104 0.22 7.03 1.28
N SER A 105 0.18 6.75 2.59
CA SER A 105 1.00 5.71 3.24
C SER A 105 0.76 4.31 2.70
N PHE A 106 -0.40 4.06 2.08
CA PHE A 106 -0.73 2.77 1.47
C PHE A 106 -0.23 2.63 0.04
N ILE A 107 0.35 3.69 -0.54
CA ILE A 107 0.90 3.69 -1.89
C ILE A 107 2.33 3.13 -1.86
N PRO A 108 2.65 2.05 -2.61
CA PRO A 108 3.97 1.42 -2.53
C PRO A 108 5.13 2.32 -2.96
N THR A 109 4.88 3.33 -3.80
CA THR A 109 5.86 4.31 -4.25
C THR A 109 5.98 5.52 -3.33
N GLU A 110 5.20 5.56 -2.22
CA GLU A 110 5.24 6.72 -1.34
C GLU A 110 6.62 6.89 -0.72
N LEU A 111 7.08 8.12 -0.78
CA LEU A 111 8.36 8.52 -0.22
C LEU A 111 8.15 9.11 1.18
N MET A 112 9.18 9.05 1.98
CA MET A 112 9.25 9.74 3.26
C MET A 112 10.46 10.67 3.30
N TYR A 113 10.28 11.76 4.00
CA TYR A 113 11.40 12.64 4.34
C TYR A 113 12.09 12.16 5.62
N TRP A 114 13.38 12.41 5.72
CA TRP A 114 14.11 12.21 6.98
C TRP A 114 13.47 13.05 8.09
N PRO A 115 13.62 12.61 9.36
CA PRO A 115 13.11 13.37 10.48
C PRO A 115 13.64 14.80 10.48
N THR A 116 12.73 15.77 10.54
CA THR A 116 13.05 17.20 10.67
C THR A 116 12.11 17.82 11.70
N CYS A 117 12.61 18.85 12.37
CA CYS A 117 11.84 19.61 13.34
C CYS A 117 12.16 21.10 13.17
N PRO A 118 11.17 22.00 13.24
CA PRO A 118 11.41 23.42 13.35
C PRO A 118 12.27 23.74 14.59
N SER A 119 13.04 24.82 14.55
CA SER A 119 13.94 25.20 15.66
C SER A 119 13.22 25.44 16.99
N ASN A 120 11.92 25.75 16.94
CA ASN A 120 11.04 25.98 18.07
C ASN A 120 9.95 24.88 18.20
N GLY A 121 10.09 23.77 17.48
CA GLY A 121 9.13 22.67 17.48
C GLY A 121 9.47 21.61 18.51
N ASP A 122 8.45 20.80 18.83
CA ASP A 122 8.61 19.63 19.67
C ASP A 122 9.02 18.43 18.81
N TYR A 123 10.05 17.72 19.26
CA TYR A 123 10.54 16.52 18.57
C TYR A 123 10.32 15.27 19.42
N ILE A 124 9.67 14.29 18.83
CA ILE A 124 9.46 12.97 19.41
C ILE A 124 10.26 11.95 18.60
N CYS A 125 11.02 11.11 19.27
CA CYS A 125 11.63 9.92 18.67
C CYS A 125 11.65 8.81 19.72
N ARG A 126 11.00 7.69 19.40
CA ARG A 126 10.89 6.54 20.31
C ARG A 126 11.16 5.26 19.54
N PHE A 127 11.81 4.32 20.22
CA PHE A 127 12.09 2.99 19.69
C PHE A 127 11.30 1.96 20.51
N PHE A 128 10.68 1.03 19.80
CA PHE A 128 9.94 -0.08 20.37
C PHE A 128 10.65 -1.37 20.02
N ASP A 129 10.95 -2.15 21.04
CA ASP A 129 11.52 -3.48 20.90
C ASP A 129 10.41 -4.51 20.62
N GLY A 130 10.76 -5.54 19.85
CA GLY A 130 9.85 -6.61 19.48
C GLY A 130 10.37 -7.35 18.26
N GLU A 131 9.56 -8.26 17.75
CA GLU A 131 9.86 -8.94 16.49
C GLU A 131 9.54 -8.02 15.30
N PRO A 132 10.29 -8.14 14.20
CA PRO A 132 9.90 -7.52 12.93
C PRO A 132 8.51 -7.96 12.49
N LEU A 133 7.82 -7.10 11.75
CA LEU A 133 6.50 -7.42 11.19
C LEU A 133 6.59 -8.61 10.24
N ASN A 134 5.77 -9.63 10.47
CA ASN A 134 5.72 -10.81 9.62
C ASN A 134 4.56 -10.68 8.62
N PRO A 135 4.83 -10.36 7.33
CA PRO A 135 3.79 -10.18 6.33
C PRO A 135 3.04 -11.47 6.03
N ASP A 136 3.70 -12.64 6.14
CA ASP A 136 3.06 -13.93 5.85
C ASP A 136 1.96 -14.26 6.87
N LYS A 137 2.12 -13.87 8.13
CA LYS A 137 1.08 -14.05 9.14
C LYS A 137 -0.15 -13.19 8.83
N ILE A 138 0.07 -11.96 8.35
CA ILE A 138 -1.01 -11.03 8.00
C ILE A 138 -1.74 -11.54 6.76
N ILE A 139 -1.02 -11.93 5.73
CA ILE A 139 -1.57 -12.49 4.49
C ILE A 139 -2.35 -13.79 4.77
N ALA A 140 -1.80 -14.69 5.58
CA ALA A 140 -2.48 -15.94 5.95
C ALA A 140 -3.78 -15.73 6.74
N ALA A 141 -3.86 -14.65 7.55
CA ALA A 141 -5.07 -14.27 8.25
C ALA A 141 -6.16 -13.69 7.31
N HIS A 142 -5.77 -13.25 6.10
CA HIS A 142 -6.65 -12.61 5.14
C HIS A 142 -6.55 -13.27 3.76
N PRO A 143 -7.13 -14.45 3.54
CA PRO A 143 -6.94 -15.25 2.33
C PRO A 143 -7.39 -14.56 1.03
N ASN A 144 -8.26 -13.55 1.13
CA ASN A 144 -8.71 -12.74 -0.02
C ASN A 144 -7.99 -11.40 -0.12
N TRP A 145 -6.76 -11.28 0.39
CA TRP A 145 -6.00 -10.02 0.42
C TRP A 145 -5.76 -9.42 -0.97
N GLN A 146 -5.80 -10.22 -2.03
CA GLN A 146 -5.64 -9.77 -3.42
C GLN A 146 -6.88 -9.06 -3.96
N ASP A 147 -8.04 -9.25 -3.35
CA ASP A 147 -9.24 -8.50 -3.71
C ASP A 147 -9.19 -7.11 -3.07
N CYS A 148 -8.76 -6.13 -3.86
CA CYS A 148 -8.63 -4.74 -3.41
C CYS A 148 -9.94 -4.14 -2.88
N SER A 149 -11.10 -4.69 -3.27
CA SER A 149 -12.41 -4.23 -2.81
C SER A 149 -12.71 -4.60 -1.35
N LEU A 150 -11.99 -5.59 -0.83
CA LEU A 150 -12.14 -6.07 0.54
C LEU A 150 -11.12 -5.46 1.52
N LEU A 151 -10.15 -4.72 1.00
CA LEU A 151 -9.14 -4.10 1.83
C LEU A 151 -9.75 -3.01 2.73
N PRO A 152 -9.26 -2.86 3.97
CA PRO A 152 -9.67 -1.78 4.85
C PRO A 152 -9.44 -0.41 4.18
N THR A 153 -10.39 0.50 4.35
CA THR A 153 -10.33 1.88 3.84
C THR A 153 -10.56 2.88 4.96
N THR A 154 -9.99 4.07 4.84
CA THR A 154 -10.28 5.16 5.78
C THR A 154 -11.70 5.69 5.55
N SER A 155 -12.26 6.37 6.55
CA SER A 155 -13.56 7.04 6.41
C SER A 155 -13.55 8.18 5.37
N ARG A 156 -12.35 8.70 5.05
CA ARG A 156 -12.12 9.79 4.10
C ARG A 156 -12.02 9.30 2.65
N GLU A 157 -11.59 8.05 2.44
CA GLU A 157 -11.58 7.46 1.10
C GLU A 157 -13.00 7.44 0.56
N SER A 158 -13.23 8.13 -0.56
CA SER A 158 -14.57 8.44 -1.03
C SER A 158 -15.39 7.17 -1.29
N LYS A 159 -16.62 7.20 -0.80
CA LYS A 159 -17.62 6.12 -0.96
C LYS A 159 -18.04 5.92 -2.43
N VAL A 160 -17.51 6.71 -3.36
CA VAL A 160 -17.93 6.74 -4.77
C VAL A 160 -17.64 5.43 -5.49
N ASN A 161 -16.72 4.61 -4.96
CA ASN A 161 -16.35 3.33 -5.56
C ASN A 161 -16.28 2.20 -4.53
N LYS A 162 -17.23 2.10 -3.59
CA LYS A 162 -17.40 0.82 -2.88
C LYS A 162 -18.03 -0.16 -3.88
N PRO A 163 -17.24 -1.07 -4.48
CA PRO A 163 -17.84 -2.22 -5.17
C PRO A 163 -18.73 -2.92 -4.15
N SER A 164 -19.75 -3.56 -4.63
CA SER A 164 -20.71 -4.25 -3.74
C SER A 164 -19.93 -5.10 -2.74
N GLN A 165 -20.24 -5.00 -1.46
CA GLN A 165 -19.59 -5.74 -0.36
C GLN A 165 -19.77 -7.27 -0.45
N LYS A 166 -20.27 -7.78 -1.58
CA LYS A 166 -20.34 -9.21 -1.84
C LYS A 166 -18.99 -9.68 -2.38
N PRO A 167 -18.39 -10.70 -1.78
CA PRO A 167 -17.20 -11.35 -2.37
C PRO A 167 -17.48 -11.63 -3.85
N GLN A 168 -16.50 -11.38 -4.70
CA GLN A 168 -16.63 -11.74 -6.11
C GLN A 168 -16.81 -13.28 -6.19
N GLU A 169 -17.90 -13.70 -6.80
CA GLU A 169 -18.09 -15.12 -7.10
C GLU A 169 -17.02 -15.58 -8.07
N ASP A 170 -16.54 -16.83 -7.89
CA ASP A 170 -15.61 -17.44 -8.85
C ASP A 170 -16.18 -17.31 -10.26
N PRO A 171 -15.48 -16.62 -11.20
CA PRO A 171 -15.96 -16.42 -12.56
C PRO A 171 -16.36 -17.71 -13.27
N LEU A 172 -15.67 -18.81 -12.94
CA LEU A 172 -15.93 -20.13 -13.52
C LEU A 172 -17.27 -20.75 -13.06
N SER A 173 -17.77 -20.34 -11.90
CA SER A 173 -19.06 -20.82 -11.35
C SER A 173 -20.27 -20.08 -11.91
N LYS A 174 -20.06 -18.94 -12.60
CA LYS A 174 -21.17 -18.14 -13.15
C LYS A 174 -21.91 -18.89 -14.24
N SER A 175 -23.23 -18.67 -14.29
CA SER A 175 -24.11 -19.23 -15.33
C SER A 175 -24.19 -18.31 -16.55
N GLY A 176 -24.82 -18.81 -17.62
CA GLY A 176 -25.09 -18.07 -18.86
C GLY A 176 -23.83 -17.71 -19.65
N VAL A 177 -23.95 -16.64 -20.46
CA VAL A 177 -22.90 -16.21 -21.40
C VAL A 177 -21.62 -15.83 -20.68
N ILE A 178 -21.70 -15.16 -19.54
CA ILE A 178 -20.55 -14.74 -18.76
C ILE A 178 -19.78 -15.95 -18.26
N GLY A 179 -20.44 -16.92 -17.66
CA GLY A 179 -19.78 -18.13 -17.17
C GLY A 179 -19.19 -18.97 -18.31
N SER A 180 -19.89 -19.05 -19.45
CA SER A 180 -19.37 -19.73 -20.64
C SER A 180 -18.10 -19.07 -21.16
N PHE A 181 -18.08 -17.74 -21.23
CA PHE A 181 -16.91 -16.96 -21.62
C PHE A 181 -15.73 -17.20 -20.66
N CYS A 182 -15.94 -17.10 -19.35
CA CYS A 182 -14.90 -17.31 -18.34
C CYS A 182 -14.32 -18.73 -18.34
N ARG A 183 -15.13 -19.73 -18.69
CA ARG A 183 -14.62 -21.13 -18.85
C ARG A 183 -13.88 -21.36 -20.15
N THR A 184 -14.10 -20.51 -21.16
CA THR A 184 -13.46 -20.63 -22.49
C THR A 184 -12.15 -19.86 -22.55
N TYR A 185 -12.08 -18.71 -21.90
CA TYR A 185 -10.92 -17.85 -21.91
C TYR A 185 -10.46 -17.54 -20.49
N SER A 186 -9.17 -17.71 -20.24
CA SER A 186 -8.53 -17.08 -19.09
C SER A 186 -8.47 -15.57 -19.27
N ILE A 187 -8.22 -14.82 -18.22
CA ILE A 187 -8.11 -13.35 -18.30
C ILE A 187 -7.01 -12.95 -19.30
N THR A 188 -5.84 -13.55 -19.20
CA THR A 188 -4.71 -13.29 -20.11
C THR A 188 -5.11 -13.55 -21.55
N ALA A 189 -5.69 -14.74 -21.84
CA ALA A 189 -6.13 -15.08 -23.18
C ALA A 189 -7.24 -14.15 -23.72
N ALA A 190 -8.11 -13.65 -22.83
CA ALA A 190 -9.15 -12.70 -23.21
C ALA A 190 -8.58 -11.32 -23.54
N ILE A 191 -7.62 -10.83 -22.77
CA ILE A 191 -6.94 -9.55 -23.03
C ILE A 191 -6.20 -9.64 -24.36
N ASP A 192 -5.39 -10.67 -24.57
CA ASP A 192 -4.58 -10.85 -25.77
C ASP A 192 -5.44 -10.97 -27.04
N LYS A 193 -6.61 -11.60 -26.94
CA LYS A 193 -7.49 -11.84 -28.07
C LYS A 193 -8.42 -10.67 -28.39
N PHE A 194 -8.94 -9.99 -27.37
CA PHE A 194 -10.03 -9.03 -27.55
C PHE A 194 -9.65 -7.60 -27.19
N LEU A 195 -8.54 -7.39 -26.49
CA LEU A 195 -8.14 -6.10 -25.96
C LEU A 195 -6.67 -5.76 -26.28
N SER A 196 -6.04 -6.44 -27.22
CA SER A 196 -4.64 -6.23 -27.63
C SER A 196 -4.35 -4.86 -28.24
N ASP A 197 -5.38 -4.14 -28.70
CA ASP A 197 -5.30 -2.75 -29.15
C ASP A 197 -5.48 -1.72 -28.01
N ILE A 198 -5.82 -2.19 -26.83
CA ILE A 198 -6.08 -1.37 -25.63
C ILE A 198 -5.00 -1.59 -24.58
N TYR A 199 -4.59 -2.84 -24.36
CA TYR A 199 -3.63 -3.23 -23.37
C TYR A 199 -2.46 -4.02 -23.98
N GLU A 200 -1.28 -3.77 -23.46
CA GLU A 200 -0.06 -4.52 -23.79
C GLU A 200 0.58 -5.11 -22.53
N PRO A 201 1.29 -6.25 -22.61
CA PRO A 201 2.01 -6.81 -21.47
C PRO A 201 2.99 -5.78 -20.90
N SER A 202 2.96 -5.61 -19.57
CA SER A 202 3.89 -4.76 -18.87
C SER A 202 5.27 -5.44 -18.71
N VAL A 203 6.28 -4.64 -18.36
CA VAL A 203 7.59 -5.17 -17.93
C VAL A 203 7.52 -5.99 -16.64
N ILE A 204 6.41 -5.88 -15.90
CA ILE A 204 6.14 -6.66 -14.69
C ILE A 204 5.24 -7.84 -15.08
N GLU A 205 5.72 -9.06 -14.82
CA GLU A 205 4.96 -10.28 -15.06
C GLU A 205 3.59 -10.24 -14.36
N GLY A 206 2.56 -10.71 -15.04
CA GLY A 206 1.18 -10.69 -14.53
C GLY A 206 0.50 -9.33 -14.55
N ARG A 207 1.07 -8.34 -15.27
CA ARG A 207 0.49 -7.01 -15.41
C ARG A 207 0.39 -6.58 -16.87
N TYR A 208 -0.53 -5.65 -17.11
CA TYR A 208 -0.72 -5.02 -18.42
C TYR A 208 -0.69 -3.49 -18.28
N ASP A 209 -0.20 -2.87 -19.35
CA ASP A 209 -0.19 -1.42 -19.51
C ASP A 209 -1.36 -1.00 -20.42
N TYR A 210 -2.06 0.07 -20.07
CA TYR A 210 -2.98 0.72 -20.99
C TYR A 210 -2.17 1.50 -22.04
N ILE A 211 -2.26 1.13 -23.31
CA ILE A 211 -1.41 1.67 -24.40
C ILE A 211 -1.42 3.20 -24.47
N LYS A 212 -2.56 3.83 -24.17
CA LYS A 212 -2.72 5.29 -24.16
C LYS A 212 -2.54 5.91 -22.77
N GLY A 213 -2.17 5.11 -21.79
CA GLY A 213 -2.01 5.56 -20.40
C GLY A 213 -0.67 6.24 -20.15
N SER A 214 -0.63 7.07 -19.12
CA SER A 214 0.61 7.69 -18.63
C SER A 214 1.30 6.88 -17.52
N SER A 215 0.66 5.85 -17.00
CA SER A 215 1.18 4.95 -15.96
C SER A 215 1.46 3.57 -16.54
N SER A 216 2.42 2.84 -15.96
CA SER A 216 2.71 1.46 -16.30
C SER A 216 2.20 0.51 -15.23
N ALA A 217 2.00 -0.78 -15.61
CA ALA A 217 1.58 -1.87 -14.74
C ALA A 217 0.23 -1.61 -14.02
N GLY A 218 -0.67 -0.87 -14.70
CA GLY A 218 -1.94 -0.44 -14.11
C GLY A 218 -2.97 -1.55 -13.97
N VAL A 219 -2.91 -2.59 -14.82
CA VAL A 219 -3.79 -3.76 -14.72
C VAL A 219 -3.01 -4.91 -14.08
N VAL A 220 -3.57 -5.48 -13.04
CA VAL A 220 -3.00 -6.60 -12.30
C VAL A 220 -3.85 -7.85 -12.53
N ILE A 221 -3.22 -8.95 -12.90
CA ILE A 221 -3.89 -10.23 -13.08
C ILE A 221 -3.69 -11.11 -11.84
N TYR A 222 -4.77 -11.63 -11.29
CA TYR A 222 -4.78 -12.53 -10.14
C TYR A 222 -5.32 -13.90 -10.54
N ASP A 223 -4.52 -14.94 -10.32
CA ASP A 223 -4.84 -16.36 -10.59
C ASP A 223 -5.37 -16.62 -12.01
N ASP A 224 -5.05 -15.74 -12.96
CA ASP A 224 -5.60 -15.72 -14.34
C ASP A 224 -7.16 -15.75 -14.39
N LYS A 225 -7.80 -15.29 -13.31
CA LYS A 225 -9.25 -15.25 -13.13
C LYS A 225 -9.81 -13.84 -12.97
N PHE A 226 -9.03 -12.94 -12.41
CA PHE A 226 -9.45 -11.57 -12.12
C PHE A 226 -8.44 -10.57 -12.66
N ALA A 227 -8.93 -9.42 -13.09
CA ALA A 227 -8.13 -8.25 -13.48
C ALA A 227 -8.62 -7.01 -12.75
N TYR A 228 -7.69 -6.21 -12.21
CA TYR A 228 -7.95 -4.95 -11.50
C TYR A 228 -7.09 -3.83 -12.06
#